data_a2b86e42e75b5632caf5d3e866823fe7
#
_entry.id   a2b86e42e75b5632caf5d3e866823fe7
#
_cell.length_a   1.000
_cell.length_b   1.000
_cell.length_c   1.000
_cell.angle_alpha   90.00
_cell.angle_beta   90.00
_cell.angle_gamma   90.00
#
_symmetry.space_group_name_H-M   'P 1'
#
loop_
_entity.id
_entity.type
_entity.pdbx_description
1 polymer ?
#
loop_
_entity_poly.entity_id
_entity_poly.type
_entity_poly.pdbx_seq_one_letter_code
_entity_poly.pdbx_strand_id
1 'polypeptide(L)' 'MLKKMPSLKARQLIRLIESGGCEFYREGKGDHKLYVRHTDGNKRVVPIDMGEREFSPPYVLRILRQFGFTDDEINELLR' A
#
# COMPACT_ATOMS: atom_id res chain seq x y z
N MET A 1 -18.11 -2.33 -5.01
CA MET A 1 -18.16 -1.00 -4.41
C MET A 1 -17.15 -0.89 -3.27
N LEU A 2 -16.37 0.18 -3.25
CA LEU A 2 -15.35 0.35 -2.23
C LEU A 2 -15.92 0.77 -0.89
N LYS A 3 -15.35 0.23 0.18
CA LYS A 3 -15.62 0.73 1.52
C LYS A 3 -14.97 2.10 1.68
N LYS A 4 -15.36 2.80 2.73
CA LYS A 4 -14.73 4.06 3.09
C LYS A 4 -13.28 3.82 3.47
N MET A 5 -12.36 4.58 2.85
CA MET A 5 -10.93 4.44 3.14
C MET A 5 -10.59 5.10 4.48
N PRO A 6 -9.73 4.46 5.27
CA PRO A 6 -9.25 5.07 6.51
C PRO A 6 -8.05 5.97 6.26
N SER A 7 -7.75 6.85 7.22
CA SER A 7 -6.43 7.46 7.33
C SER A 7 -5.54 6.46 8.04
N LEU A 8 -4.29 6.33 7.61
CA LEU A 8 -3.36 5.36 8.19
C LEU A 8 -2.00 5.98 8.44
N LYS A 9 -1.39 5.61 9.54
CA LYS A 9 0.02 5.91 9.77
C LYS A 9 0.86 4.99 8.89
N ALA A 10 2.11 5.40 8.62
CA ALA A 10 2.99 4.61 7.74
C ALA A 10 3.07 3.15 8.18
N ARG A 11 3.26 2.92 9.48
CA ARG A 11 3.36 1.56 10.03
C ARG A 11 2.09 0.75 9.78
N GLN A 12 0.93 1.40 9.90
CA GLN A 12 -0.35 0.74 9.68
C GLN A 12 -0.54 0.40 8.20
N LEU A 13 -0.14 1.32 7.32
CA LEU A 13 -0.20 1.08 5.87
C LEU A 13 0.70 -0.10 5.49
N ILE A 14 1.92 -0.16 6.04
CA ILE A 14 2.83 -1.27 5.77
C ILE A 14 2.19 -2.60 6.18
N ARG A 15 1.60 -2.66 7.36
CA ARG A 15 0.93 -3.88 7.81
C ARG A 15 -0.21 -4.28 6.88
N LEU A 16 -0.95 -3.28 6.42
CA LEU A 16 -2.08 -3.53 5.52
C LEU A 16 -1.61 -4.14 4.21
N ILE A 17 -0.61 -3.54 3.56
CA ILE A 17 -0.13 -4.04 2.28
C ILE A 17 0.59 -5.38 2.44
N GLU A 18 1.28 -5.59 3.56
CA GLU A 18 1.90 -6.90 3.83
C GLU A 18 0.86 -8.00 3.97
N SER A 19 -0.28 -7.69 4.59
CA SER A 19 -1.37 -8.66 4.71
C SER A 19 -1.92 -9.03 3.33
N GLY A 20 -1.74 -8.16 2.34
CA GLY A 20 -2.13 -8.42 0.95
C GLY A 20 -1.03 -9.04 0.10
N GLY A 21 0.07 -9.45 0.71
CA GLY A 21 1.14 -10.13 -0.01
C GLY A 21 2.25 -9.24 -0.51
N CYS A 22 2.23 -7.94 -0.17
CA CYS A 22 3.33 -7.07 -0.53
C CYS A 22 4.52 -7.31 0.37
N GLU A 23 5.72 -7.13 -0.18
CA GLU A 23 6.96 -7.36 0.54
C GLU A 23 7.89 -6.17 0.43
N PHE A 24 8.74 -5.99 1.43
CA PHE A 24 9.80 -5.00 1.35
C PHE A 24 10.72 -5.34 0.19
N TYR A 25 11.00 -4.36 -0.65
CA TYR A 25 11.86 -4.56 -1.82
C TYR A 25 13.27 -4.01 -1.59
N ARG A 26 13.37 -2.73 -1.30
CA ARG A 26 14.64 -2.08 -0.97
C ARG A 26 14.42 -0.67 -0.44
N GLU A 27 15.46 -0.07 0.11
CA GLU A 27 15.41 1.34 0.50
C GLU A 27 15.35 2.22 -0.73
N GLY A 28 14.59 3.31 -0.64
CA GLY A 28 14.56 4.35 -1.66
C GLY A 28 15.33 5.57 -1.20
N LYS A 29 15.10 6.69 -1.87
CA LYS A 29 15.74 7.96 -1.48
C LYS A 29 15.08 8.52 -0.23
N GLY A 30 15.91 9.13 0.63
CA GLY A 30 15.40 9.77 1.85
C GLY A 30 14.66 8.78 2.72
N ASP A 31 13.44 9.14 3.09
CA ASP A 31 12.62 8.32 3.98
C ASP A 31 11.74 7.31 3.23
N HIS A 32 11.98 7.11 1.93
CA HIS A 32 11.17 6.19 1.16
C HIS A 32 11.66 4.76 1.30
N LYS A 33 10.70 3.83 1.46
CA LYS A 33 10.95 2.40 1.35
C LYS A 33 10.13 1.86 0.20
N LEU A 34 10.75 1.01 -0.62
CA LEU A 34 10.06 0.44 -1.77
C LEU A 34 9.49 -0.91 -1.38
N TYR A 35 8.21 -1.08 -1.67
CA TYR A 35 7.52 -2.36 -1.46
C TYR A 35 7.09 -2.91 -2.81
N VAL A 36 7.00 -4.23 -2.91
CA VAL A 36 6.70 -4.90 -4.18
C VAL A 36 5.55 -5.87 -4.00
N ARG A 37 4.72 -5.93 -5.02
CA ARG A 37 3.66 -6.94 -5.13
C ARG A 37 3.83 -7.66 -6.48
N HIS A 38 3.83 -8.99 -6.42
CA HIS A 38 3.90 -9.82 -7.62
C HIS A 38 2.52 -10.38 -7.91
N THR A 39 2.00 -10.14 -9.13
CA THR A 39 0.69 -10.67 -9.56
C THR A 39 0.77 -11.07 -11.02
N ASP A 40 0.37 -12.30 -11.33
CA ASP A 40 0.20 -12.77 -12.72
C ASP A 40 1.37 -12.37 -13.64
N GLY A 41 2.59 -12.57 -13.16
CA GLY A 41 3.77 -12.23 -13.93
C GLY A 41 4.15 -10.76 -13.91
N ASN A 42 3.35 -9.92 -13.29
CA ASN A 42 3.65 -8.50 -13.15
C ASN A 42 4.32 -8.21 -11.82
N LYS A 43 5.20 -7.23 -11.84
CA LYS A 43 5.90 -6.77 -10.64
C LYS A 43 5.56 -5.29 -10.46
N ARG A 44 4.93 -4.96 -9.34
CA ARG A 44 4.56 -3.58 -9.04
C ARG A 44 5.34 -3.10 -7.83
N VAL A 45 6.17 -2.08 -8.05
CA VAL A 45 7.00 -1.51 -6.99
C VAL A 45 6.47 -0.12 -6.68
N VAL A 46 6.18 0.13 -5.40
CA VAL A 46 5.59 1.41 -4.98
C VAL A 46 6.41 1.96 -3.83
N PRO A 47 6.84 3.24 -3.92
CA PRO A 47 7.56 3.88 -2.81
C PRO A 47 6.57 4.33 -1.74
N ILE A 48 6.92 4.06 -0.49
CA ILE A 48 6.15 4.50 0.67
C ILE A 48 7.00 5.49 1.45
N ASP A 49 6.47 6.70 1.66
CA ASP A 49 7.17 7.74 2.41
C ASP A 49 7.04 7.48 3.90
N MET A 50 8.08 6.94 4.51
CA MET A 50 8.07 6.62 5.93
C MET A 50 8.20 7.85 6.82
N GLY A 51 8.50 9.01 6.22
CA GLY A 51 8.57 10.27 6.96
C GLY A 51 7.22 10.93 7.14
N GLU A 52 6.18 10.47 6.41
CA GLU A 52 4.85 11.00 6.57
C GLU A 52 4.24 10.52 7.90
N ARG A 53 3.62 11.45 8.62
CA ARG A 53 3.00 11.12 9.90
C ARG A 53 1.76 10.27 9.68
N GLU A 54 0.94 10.67 8.69
CA GLU A 54 -0.31 9.99 8.41
C GLU A 54 -0.69 10.17 6.95
N PHE A 55 -1.19 9.11 6.36
CA PHE A 55 -1.67 9.14 4.98
C PHE A 55 -3.18 9.35 4.97
N SER A 56 -3.63 10.32 4.18
CA SER A 56 -5.06 10.59 4.03
C SER A 56 -5.76 9.45 3.29
N PRO A 57 -7.09 9.32 3.46
CA PRO A 57 -7.84 8.28 2.74
C PRO A 57 -7.60 8.26 1.23
N PRO A 58 -7.62 9.39 0.51
CA PRO A 58 -7.33 9.36 -0.93
C PRO A 58 -5.95 8.82 -1.25
N TYR A 59 -4.97 9.15 -0.43
CA TYR A 59 -3.61 8.68 -0.65
C TYR A 59 -3.50 7.17 -0.38
N VAL A 60 -4.16 6.69 0.68
CA VAL A 60 -4.19 5.25 0.96
C VAL A 60 -4.77 4.50 -0.23
N LEU A 61 -5.89 4.97 -0.76
CA LEU A 61 -6.51 4.35 -1.94
C LEU A 61 -5.56 4.37 -3.14
N ARG A 62 -4.89 5.50 -3.36
CA ARG A 62 -3.95 5.63 -4.47
C ARG A 62 -2.84 4.60 -4.39
N ILE A 63 -2.28 4.40 -3.21
CA ILE A 63 -1.21 3.41 -3.00
C ILE A 63 -1.72 2.00 -3.28
N LEU A 64 -2.89 1.67 -2.76
CA LEU A 64 -3.46 0.33 -2.99
C LEU A 64 -3.71 0.08 -4.48
N ARG A 65 -4.18 1.11 -5.20
CA ARG A 65 -4.37 0.96 -6.64
C ARG A 65 -3.06 0.85 -7.40
N GLN A 66 -2.01 1.52 -6.95
CA GLN A 66 -0.70 1.39 -7.58
C GLN A 66 -0.15 -0.02 -7.45
N PHE A 67 -0.49 -0.72 -6.36
CA PHE A 67 -0.14 -2.13 -6.20
C PHE A 67 -1.04 -3.04 -7.02
N GLY A 68 -2.05 -2.51 -7.69
CA GLY A 68 -2.94 -3.29 -8.53
C GLY A 68 -4.03 -4.04 -7.79
N PHE A 69 -4.32 -3.68 -6.54
CA PHE A 69 -5.44 -4.29 -5.81
C PHE A 69 -6.76 -3.89 -6.46
N THR A 70 -7.63 -4.87 -6.67
CA THR A 70 -8.99 -4.62 -7.13
C THR A 70 -9.84 -4.10 -5.98
N ASP A 71 -11.04 -3.58 -6.31
CA ASP A 71 -11.97 -3.11 -5.28
C ASP A 71 -12.30 -4.21 -4.27
N ASP A 72 -12.52 -5.42 -4.75
CA ASP A 72 -12.82 -6.55 -3.87
C ASP A 72 -11.64 -6.87 -2.95
N GLU A 73 -10.43 -6.83 -3.51
CA GLU A 73 -9.23 -7.08 -2.72
C GLU A 73 -9.03 -5.98 -1.67
N ILE A 74 -9.28 -4.73 -2.04
CA ILE A 74 -9.17 -3.61 -1.09
C ILE A 74 -10.17 -3.77 0.04
N ASN A 75 -11.41 -4.11 -0.28
CA ASN A 75 -12.43 -4.33 0.74
C ASN A 75 -12.03 -5.47 1.68
N GLU A 76 -11.41 -6.51 1.14
CA GLU A 76 -10.94 -7.65 1.93
C GLU A 76 -9.81 -7.23 2.87
N LEU A 77 -8.87 -6.40 2.39
CA LEU A 77 -7.78 -5.90 3.22
C LEU A 77 -8.28 -5.09 4.40
N LEU A 78 -9.38 -4.35 4.20
CA LEU A 78 -9.92 -3.43 5.22
C LEU A 78 -10.94 -4.10 6.14
N ARG A 79 -11.17 -5.37 6.00
CA ARG A 79 -12.14 -6.10 6.79
C ARG A 79 -11.83 -6.18 8.26
#